data_793bb31157ef5c57cb7048ed15bf45e2
#
_entry.id   793bb31157ef5c57cb7048ed15bf45e2
#
_cell.length_a   1.000
_cell.length_b   1.000
_cell.length_c   1.000
_cell.angle_alpha   90.00
_cell.angle_beta   90.00
_cell.angle_gamma   90.00
#
_symmetry.space_group_name_H-M   'P 1'
#
loop_
_entity.id
_entity.type
_entity.pdbx_description
1 polymer ?
#
loop_
_entity_poly.entity_id
_entity_poly.type
_entity_poly.pdbx_seq_one_letter_code
_entity_poly.pdbx_strand_id
1 'polypeptide(L)' 'MAIDPVCKMEVDPRTAPAKTVYKGQTYYFCAPGCKVAFEKDPEKYLREAEKAEGHHAR' A
#
# COMPACT_ATOMS: atom_id res chain seq x y z
N MET A 1 -7.71 -0.08 10.59
CA MET A 1 -6.45 0.55 10.16
C MET A 1 -6.05 0.03 8.79
N ALA A 2 -5.42 0.86 8.01
CA ALA A 2 -4.93 0.46 6.70
C ALA A 2 -3.45 0.13 6.80
N ILE A 3 -2.94 -0.59 5.81
CA ILE A 3 -1.52 -0.93 5.74
C ILE A 3 -0.92 -0.24 4.52
N ASP A 4 0.16 0.51 4.75
CA ASP A 4 0.92 1.15 3.67
C ASP A 4 1.60 0.05 2.85
N PRO A 5 1.27 -0.09 1.56
CA PRO A 5 1.85 -1.18 0.77
C PRO A 5 3.34 -1.00 0.49
N VAL A 6 3.87 0.20 0.69
CA VAL A 6 5.29 0.46 0.43
C VAL A 6 6.13 0.17 1.66
N CYS A 7 5.82 0.81 2.78
CA CYS A 7 6.61 0.61 4.00
C CYS A 7 6.00 -0.44 4.94
N LYS A 8 4.79 -0.90 4.62
CA LYS A 8 4.14 -2.02 5.33
C LYS A 8 3.91 -1.73 6.80
N MET A 9 3.62 -0.48 7.10
CA MET A 9 3.28 -0.06 8.45
C MET A 9 1.81 0.31 8.52
N GLU A 10 1.24 0.21 9.71
CA GLU A 10 -0.16 0.57 9.90
C GLU A 10 -0.34 2.08 9.77
N VAL A 11 -1.39 2.47 9.07
CA VAL A 11 -1.71 3.87 8.82
C VAL A 11 -3.18 4.08 9.11
N ASP A 12 -3.50 5.15 9.84
CA ASP A 12 -4.89 5.52 10.10
C ASP A 12 -5.44 6.19 8.84
N PRO A 13 -6.49 5.61 8.22
CA PRO A 13 -7.04 6.18 6.99
C PRO A 13 -7.51 7.62 7.15
N ARG A 14 -7.89 8.01 8.37
CA ARG A 14 -8.40 9.34 8.60
C ARG A 14 -7.31 10.39 8.74
N THR A 15 -6.10 9.97 9.07
CA THR A 15 -5.00 10.92 9.29
C THR A 15 -3.84 10.68 8.34
N ALA A 16 -3.93 9.70 7.45
CA ALA A 16 -2.86 9.39 6.52
C ALA A 16 -2.52 10.64 5.68
N PRO A 17 -1.24 10.99 5.59
CA PRO A 17 -0.83 12.17 4.83
C PRO A 17 -0.97 12.01 3.32
N ALA A 18 -1.10 10.79 2.83
CA ALA A 18 -1.26 10.55 1.40
C ALA A 18 -2.14 9.34 1.17
N LYS A 19 -2.84 9.35 0.05
CA LYS A 19 -3.65 8.21 -0.35
C LYS A 19 -3.79 8.19 -1.86
N THR A 20 -4.12 7.02 -2.41
CA THR A 20 -4.38 6.90 -3.83
C THR A 20 -5.41 5.80 -4.06
N VAL A 21 -6.08 5.87 -5.21
CA VAL A 21 -7.03 4.84 -5.62
C VAL A 21 -6.42 4.08 -6.80
N TYR A 22 -6.39 2.77 -6.70
CA TYR A 22 -5.85 1.93 -7.75
C TYR A 22 -6.76 0.72 -7.94
N LYS A 23 -7.27 0.57 -9.16
CA LYS A 23 -8.18 -0.52 -9.53
C LYS A 23 -9.36 -0.63 -8.57
N GLY A 24 -9.92 0.53 -8.22
CA GLY A 24 -11.11 0.60 -7.38
C GLY A 24 -10.84 0.41 -5.91
N GLN A 25 -9.58 0.34 -5.50
CA GLN A 25 -9.23 0.18 -4.10
C GLN A 25 -8.40 1.37 -3.63
N THR A 26 -8.74 1.88 -2.44
CA THR A 26 -8.03 3.00 -1.86
C THR A 26 -6.88 2.52 -1.00
N TYR A 27 -5.71 3.10 -1.22
CA TYR A 27 -4.51 2.78 -0.45
C TYR A 27 -4.04 4.02 0.29
N TYR A 28 -3.58 3.84 1.51
CA TYR A 28 -3.12 4.93 2.36
C TYR A 28 -1.63 4.78 2.62
N PHE A 29 -0.95 5.92 2.77
CA PHE A 29 0.50 5.92 2.88
C PHE A 29 0.93 6.75 4.07
N CYS A 30 2.02 6.33 4.71
CA CYS A 30 2.55 7.02 5.86
C CYS A 30 3.29 8.30 5.48
N ALA A 31 3.63 8.47 4.22
CA ALA A 31 4.34 9.65 3.73
C ALA A 31 4.07 9.82 2.24
N PRO A 32 4.12 11.07 1.74
CA PRO A 32 3.92 11.31 0.30
C PRO A 32 4.92 10.56 -0.58
N GLY A 33 6.15 10.35 -0.08
CA GLY A 33 7.13 9.58 -0.82
C GLY A 33 6.71 8.17 -1.08
N CYS A 34 6.01 7.55 -0.13
CA CYS A 34 5.50 6.19 -0.31
C CYS A 34 4.43 6.16 -1.39
N LYS A 35 3.59 7.20 -1.44
CA LYS A 35 2.58 7.28 -2.48
C LYS A 35 3.22 7.36 -3.86
N VAL A 36 4.24 8.19 -4.01
CA VAL A 36 4.93 8.35 -5.29
C VAL A 36 5.58 7.02 -5.70
N ALA A 37 6.23 6.35 -4.76
CA ALA A 37 6.86 5.06 -5.05
C ALA A 37 5.82 4.05 -5.51
N PHE A 38 4.67 4.00 -4.83
CA PHE A 38 3.61 3.08 -5.19
C PHE A 38 3.10 3.36 -6.59
N GLU A 39 2.89 4.64 -6.93
CA GLU A 39 2.34 4.99 -8.24
C GLU A 39 3.29 4.66 -9.37
N LYS A 40 4.59 4.61 -9.09
CA LYS A 40 5.56 4.23 -10.10
C LYS A 40 5.45 2.76 -10.48
N ASP A 41 5.13 1.90 -9.52
CA ASP A 41 5.05 0.47 -9.78
C ASP A 41 4.09 -0.19 -8.79
N PRO A 42 2.79 0.07 -8.94
CA PRO A 42 1.82 -0.43 -7.97
C PRO A 42 1.74 -1.95 -7.93
N GLU A 43 1.90 -2.60 -9.08
CA GLU A 43 1.79 -4.06 -9.14
C GLU A 43 2.86 -4.73 -8.30
N LYS A 44 4.06 -4.15 -8.29
CA LYS A 44 5.16 -4.71 -7.52
C LYS A 44 4.81 -4.73 -6.02
N TYR A 45 4.32 -3.59 -5.53
CA TYR A 45 4.02 -3.48 -4.11
C TYR A 45 2.83 -4.31 -3.71
N LEU A 46 1.82 -4.39 -4.57
CA LEU A 46 0.66 -5.21 -4.27
C LEU A 46 1.02 -6.70 -4.25
N ARG A 47 1.89 -7.10 -5.15
CA ARG A 47 2.33 -8.49 -5.18
C ARG A 47 3.10 -8.86 -3.92
N GLU A 48 3.94 -7.94 -3.44
CA GLU A 48 4.69 -8.18 -2.21
C GLU A 48 3.76 -8.24 -1.00
N ALA A 49 2.72 -7.41 -0.99
CA ALA A 49 1.76 -7.44 0.10
C ALA A 49 1.00 -8.75 0.15
N GLU A 50 0.66 -9.29 -1.02
CA GLU A 50 -0.02 -10.57 -1.08
C GLU A 50 0.87 -11.70 -0.58
N LYS A 51 2.15 -11.63 -0.92
CA LYS A 51 3.09 -12.63 -0.43
C LYS A 51 3.21 -12.59 1.09
N ALA A 52 3.20 -11.39 1.63
CA ALA A 52 3.35 -11.23 3.06
C ALA A 52 2.18 -11.85 3.81
N GLU A 53 1.03 -11.91 3.17
CA GLU A 53 -0.13 -12.51 3.80
C GLU A 53 -0.16 -14.02 3.63
N GLY A 54 0.73 -14.55 2.94
CA GLY A 54 0.75 -15.93 2.80
C GLY A 54 0.52 -16.44 1.50
N HIS A 55 0.56 -16.67 1.72
CA HIS A 55 0.38 -17.45 1.17
C HIS A 55 0.82 -18.03 0.34
N HIS A 56 0.78 -18.38 -0.04
CA HIS A 56 0.97 -19.08 -0.53
C HIS A 56 1.04 -19.60 -1.40
N ALA A 57 1.12 -19.67 -1.77
CA ALA A 57 0.99 -20.34 -2.42
C ALA A 57 1.35 -20.94 -3.34
N ARG A 58 1.43 -21.19 -3.90
CA ARG A 58 1.58 -21.79 -4.78
C ARG A 58 2.03 -22.25 -5.06
#